data_4915e0049f992de4d31484fbb0afe785
#
_entry.id   4915e0049f992de4d31484fbb0afe785
#
_cell.length_a   1.000
_cell.length_b   1.000
_cell.length_c   1.000
_cell.angle_alpha   90.00
_cell.angle_beta   90.00
_cell.angle_gamma   90.00
#
_symmetry.space_group_name_H-M   'P 1'
#
loop_
_entity.id
_entity.type
_entity.pdbx_description
1 polymer ?
#
loop_
_entity_poly.entity_id
_entity_poly.type
_entity_poly.pdbx_seq_one_letter_code
_entity_poly.pdbx_strand_id
1 'polypeptide(L)'
;MIPPAQNHLTLTAIAQNAGQDKWRTEAMRSHSSSRLIFVARGQGRITIAGLTSGFGPNNLIYIPAGNMYGYEAGPTVFGLMLTIPTAMDSEWPAEPVHLRLRDVIAQRELTTHLDALEREMKSDQSGHERAALYQLGLLAIYFERQMTQTSDETTRSRADSAPARLVAAYTDLIERDFHTHTGVAGYAAKLGVTPTHLARCCRETCGKTALALLNDRVLYEARLMLRDTNDPVQKIAAELGFGSPAYFARAFQTQTGLTPSKFRKKGPLTAV
;
A
#
# COMPACT_ATOMS: atom_id res chain seq x y z
N MET A 1 -1.95 14.89 -12.55
CA MET A 1 -0.49 14.90 -12.27
C MET A 1 -0.35 14.27 -10.88
N ILE A 2 0.14 13.04 -10.83
CA ILE A 2 0.47 12.35 -9.57
C ILE A 2 1.51 13.23 -8.88
N PRO A 3 1.39 13.53 -7.56
CA PRO A 3 2.40 14.30 -6.86
C PRO A 3 3.78 13.68 -7.13
N PRO A 4 4.84 14.50 -7.24
CA PRO A 4 6.16 13.98 -7.53
C PRO A 4 6.47 12.88 -6.54
N ALA A 5 6.88 11.74 -7.06
CA ALA A 5 7.27 10.60 -6.30
C ALA A 5 8.14 11.06 -5.12
N GLN A 6 7.78 10.68 -3.90
CA GLN A 6 8.72 10.77 -2.78
C GLN A 6 9.84 9.78 -3.08
N ASN A 7 10.75 10.19 -3.96
CA ASN A 7 11.91 9.39 -4.38
C ASN A 7 13.03 9.45 -3.32
N HIS A 8 12.63 9.69 -2.06
CA HIS A 8 13.53 9.81 -0.95
C HIS A 8 13.37 8.63 0.00
N LEU A 9 14.49 8.15 0.48
CA LEU A 9 14.54 7.20 1.57
C LEU A 9 13.89 7.81 2.81
N THR A 10 12.85 7.19 3.34
CA THR A 10 12.23 7.62 4.59
C THR A 10 11.98 6.42 5.50
N LEU A 11 12.14 6.63 6.80
CA LEU A 11 11.84 5.65 7.83
C LEU A 11 10.86 6.30 8.83
N THR A 12 9.66 5.78 8.91
CA THR A 12 8.59 6.32 9.75
C THR A 12 7.96 5.22 10.61
N ALA A 13 7.31 5.61 11.70
CA ALA A 13 6.51 4.65 12.45
C ALA A 13 5.30 4.17 11.61
N ILE A 14 4.87 2.93 11.82
CA ILE A 14 3.61 2.44 11.23
C ILE A 14 2.47 3.32 11.72
N ALA A 15 1.73 3.91 10.79
CA ALA A 15 0.60 4.75 11.12
C ALA A 15 -0.55 3.92 11.72
N GLN A 16 -1.08 4.42 12.84
CA GLN A 16 -2.26 3.92 13.50
C GLN A 16 -3.35 4.99 13.36
N ASN A 17 -4.24 4.82 12.41
CA ASN A 17 -5.32 5.76 12.20
C ASN A 17 -6.61 5.25 12.83
N ALA A 18 -7.30 6.12 13.56
CA ALA A 18 -8.55 5.83 14.23
C ALA A 18 -9.69 6.71 13.72
N GLY A 19 -10.92 6.27 13.93
CA GLY A 19 -12.11 7.05 13.62
C GLY A 19 -12.22 7.40 12.12
N GLN A 20 -12.38 8.67 11.83
CA GLN A 20 -12.59 9.16 10.45
C GLN A 20 -11.34 9.10 9.56
N ASP A 21 -10.15 8.87 10.11
CA ASP A 21 -8.89 8.80 9.37
C ASP A 21 -8.42 7.36 9.06
N LYS A 22 -9.18 6.35 9.46
CA LYS A 22 -8.91 4.94 9.15
C LYS A 22 -8.65 4.66 7.67
N TRP A 23 -9.32 5.39 6.78
CA TRP A 23 -9.13 5.25 5.34
C TRP A 23 -7.68 5.45 4.88
N ARG A 24 -6.87 6.19 5.65
CA ARG A 24 -5.46 6.44 5.30
C ARG A 24 -4.63 5.16 5.27
N THR A 25 -5.00 4.18 6.07
CA THR A 25 -4.31 2.89 6.16
C THR A 25 -5.15 1.74 5.61
N GLU A 26 -6.47 1.76 5.81
CA GLU A 26 -7.37 0.67 5.46
C GLU A 26 -7.80 0.68 3.97
N ALA A 27 -7.91 1.87 3.34
CA ALA A 27 -8.27 1.96 1.93
C ALA A 27 -7.14 1.44 1.04
N MET A 28 -7.52 0.68 0.01
CA MET A 28 -6.59 0.18 -0.98
C MET A 28 -5.97 1.35 -1.76
N ARG A 29 -4.66 1.40 -1.78
CA ARG A 29 -3.85 2.43 -2.43
C ARG A 29 -2.54 1.86 -2.93
N SER A 30 -1.90 2.57 -3.85
CA SER A 30 -0.52 2.28 -4.24
C SER A 30 0.38 3.49 -4.04
N HIS A 31 1.65 3.28 -4.16
CA HIS A 31 2.68 4.31 -4.17
C HIS A 31 3.65 4.08 -5.32
N SER A 32 4.27 5.15 -5.79
CA SER A 32 5.31 5.10 -6.83
C SER A 32 6.66 4.60 -6.32
N SER A 33 6.80 4.38 -5.01
CA SER A 33 8.00 3.84 -4.35
C SER A 33 7.66 2.59 -3.58
N SER A 34 8.55 1.63 -3.56
CA SER A 34 8.41 0.39 -2.80
C SER A 34 8.40 0.65 -1.28
N ARG A 35 7.75 -0.23 -0.53
CA ARG A 35 7.61 -0.14 0.92
C ARG A 35 8.12 -1.40 1.60
N LEU A 36 8.85 -1.22 2.70
CA LEU A 36 9.15 -2.32 3.62
C LEU A 36 8.54 -2.00 4.98
N ILE A 37 7.69 -2.89 5.48
CA ILE A 37 7.02 -2.75 6.78
C ILE A 37 7.62 -3.77 7.72
N PHE A 38 8.14 -3.32 8.85
CA PHE A 38 8.56 -4.17 9.97
C PHE A 38 7.61 -3.98 11.14
N VAL A 39 6.98 -5.07 11.58
CA VAL A 39 6.09 -5.09 12.75
C VAL A 39 6.86 -5.59 13.95
N ALA A 40 7.18 -4.70 14.88
CA ALA A 40 7.89 -5.05 16.12
C ALA A 40 6.93 -5.62 17.17
N ARG A 41 5.70 -5.07 17.28
CA ARG A 41 4.71 -5.49 18.28
C ARG A 41 3.28 -5.27 17.76
N GLY A 42 2.35 -6.02 18.35
CA GLY A 42 0.92 -5.96 17.99
C GLY A 42 0.59 -6.86 16.80
N GLN A 43 -0.65 -6.80 16.38
CA GLN A 43 -1.16 -7.61 15.27
C GLN A 43 -2.22 -6.86 14.47
N GLY A 44 -2.40 -7.28 13.23
CA GLY A 44 -3.36 -6.68 12.32
C GLY A 44 -3.57 -7.53 11.07
N ARG A 45 -4.14 -6.93 10.05
CA ARG A 45 -4.33 -7.53 8.73
C ARG A 45 -3.82 -6.58 7.65
N ILE A 46 -3.25 -7.15 6.62
CA ILE A 46 -2.83 -6.42 5.43
C ILE A 46 -3.40 -7.10 4.19
N THR A 47 -3.90 -6.30 3.26
CA THR A 47 -4.30 -6.75 1.94
C THR A 47 -3.30 -6.19 0.94
N ILE A 48 -2.64 -7.06 0.17
CA ILE A 48 -1.70 -6.67 -0.89
C ILE A 48 -2.15 -7.37 -2.17
N ALA A 49 -2.25 -6.63 -3.27
CA ALA A 49 -2.70 -7.16 -4.56
C ALA A 49 -3.98 -8.02 -4.44
N GLY A 50 -4.92 -7.61 -3.56
CA GLY A 50 -6.18 -8.31 -3.33
C GLY A 50 -6.08 -9.62 -2.53
N LEU A 51 -4.95 -9.94 -1.92
CA LEU A 51 -4.79 -11.06 -0.99
C LEU A 51 -4.64 -10.55 0.44
N THR A 52 -5.55 -10.95 1.34
CA THR A 52 -5.47 -10.57 2.76
C THR A 52 -4.73 -11.61 3.58
N SER A 53 -3.78 -11.16 4.38
CA SER A 53 -3.06 -11.95 5.37
C SER A 53 -3.02 -11.26 6.73
N GLY A 54 -2.92 -12.05 7.80
CA GLY A 54 -2.66 -11.52 9.14
C GLY A 54 -1.18 -11.21 9.31
N PHE A 55 -0.86 -10.17 10.08
CA PHE A 55 0.49 -9.89 10.50
C PHE A 55 0.60 -9.78 12.04
N GLY A 56 1.78 -10.01 12.56
CA GLY A 56 2.09 -9.94 13.98
C GLY A 56 3.54 -9.57 14.24
N PRO A 57 4.02 -9.72 15.49
CA PRO A 57 5.41 -9.41 15.82
C PRO A 57 6.41 -10.14 14.94
N ASN A 58 7.49 -9.45 14.62
CA ASN A 58 8.58 -9.94 13.77
C ASN A 58 8.16 -10.30 12.33
N ASN A 59 7.07 -9.70 11.85
CA ASN A 59 6.74 -9.76 10.43
C ASN A 59 7.46 -8.66 9.67
N LEU A 60 8.00 -9.02 8.52
CA LEU A 60 8.67 -8.16 7.57
C LEU A 60 7.94 -8.29 6.24
N ILE A 61 7.35 -7.18 5.77
CA ILE A 61 6.44 -7.18 4.63
C ILE A 61 6.96 -6.21 3.59
N TYR A 62 7.30 -6.72 2.41
CA TYR A 62 7.73 -5.93 1.28
C TYR A 62 6.61 -5.77 0.27
N ILE A 63 6.44 -4.55 -0.23
CA ILE A 63 5.41 -4.16 -1.19
C ILE A 63 6.09 -3.39 -2.32
N PRO A 64 6.19 -3.95 -3.53
CA PRO A 64 6.74 -3.24 -4.68
C PRO A 64 5.95 -1.99 -5.04
N ALA A 65 6.60 -1.03 -5.70
CA ALA A 65 5.95 0.13 -6.29
C ALA A 65 4.77 -0.28 -7.19
N GLY A 66 3.70 0.50 -7.20
CA GLY A 66 2.50 0.23 -8.01
C GLY A 66 1.57 -0.85 -7.48
N ASN A 67 1.96 -1.66 -6.50
CA ASN A 67 1.08 -2.66 -5.91
C ASN A 67 0.03 -2.01 -4.99
N MET A 68 -1.25 -2.32 -5.22
CA MET A 68 -2.32 -1.87 -4.34
C MET A 68 -2.27 -2.59 -2.99
N TYR A 69 -2.27 -1.83 -1.91
CA TYR A 69 -2.33 -2.38 -0.56
C TYR A 69 -3.13 -1.50 0.40
N GLY A 70 -3.60 -2.10 1.49
CA GLY A 70 -4.20 -1.44 2.64
C GLY A 70 -4.02 -2.31 3.87
N TYR A 71 -3.92 -1.70 5.06
CA TYR A 71 -3.75 -2.47 6.30
C TYR A 71 -4.60 -1.92 7.44
N GLU A 72 -5.06 -2.83 8.27
CA GLU A 72 -5.76 -2.58 9.52
C GLU A 72 -4.81 -2.86 10.67
N ALA A 73 -4.29 -1.82 11.30
CA ALA A 73 -3.42 -1.93 12.47
C ALA A 73 -4.23 -1.79 13.76
N GLY A 74 -4.11 -2.74 14.66
CA GLY A 74 -4.66 -2.62 16.00
C GLY A 74 -3.96 -1.51 16.81
N PRO A 75 -4.56 -1.03 17.90
CA PRO A 75 -4.02 0.08 18.68
C PRO A 75 -2.68 -0.21 19.37
N THR A 76 -2.30 -1.47 19.43
CA THR A 76 -1.03 -1.94 20.04
C THR A 76 0.06 -2.23 19.00
N VAL A 77 -0.20 -1.95 17.72
CA VAL A 77 0.78 -2.17 16.65
C VAL A 77 1.88 -1.11 16.75
N PHE A 78 3.12 -1.57 16.84
CA PHE A 78 4.33 -0.75 16.72
C PHE A 78 5.26 -1.37 15.69
N GLY A 79 5.91 -0.54 14.93
CA GLY A 79 6.83 -0.95 13.89
C GLY A 79 7.26 0.21 13.03
N LEU A 80 7.98 -0.09 11.99
CA LEU A 80 8.58 0.87 11.07
C LEU A 80 8.09 0.63 9.65
N MET A 81 7.91 1.71 8.91
CA MET A 81 7.66 1.69 7.48
C MET A 81 8.80 2.43 6.78
N LEU A 82 9.50 1.72 5.94
CA LEU A 82 10.58 2.22 5.11
C LEU A 82 10.04 2.49 3.70
N THR A 83 10.31 3.70 3.17
CA THR A 83 10.11 4.03 1.76
C THR A 83 11.43 3.81 1.04
N ILE A 84 11.43 2.99 0.01
CA ILE A 84 12.60 2.65 -0.78
C ILE A 84 12.62 3.54 -2.03
N PRO A 85 13.71 4.29 -2.28
CA PRO A 85 13.84 5.07 -3.50
C PRO A 85 13.77 4.18 -4.76
N THR A 86 13.13 4.63 -5.82
CA THR A 86 12.99 3.87 -7.08
C THR A 86 14.33 3.49 -7.71
N ALA A 87 15.39 4.28 -7.46
CA ALA A 87 16.76 3.95 -7.90
C ALA A 87 17.31 2.65 -7.29
N MET A 88 16.71 2.17 -6.19
CA MET A 88 17.10 0.95 -5.49
C MET A 88 16.13 -0.22 -5.73
N ASP A 89 15.08 -0.04 -6.54
CA ASP A 89 14.05 -1.07 -6.74
C ASP A 89 14.62 -2.38 -7.30
N SER A 90 15.69 -2.32 -8.10
CA SER A 90 16.36 -3.51 -8.67
C SER A 90 17.01 -4.42 -7.62
N GLU A 91 17.29 -3.91 -6.44
CA GLU A 91 17.87 -4.66 -5.32
C GLU A 91 16.83 -5.44 -4.52
N TRP A 92 15.54 -5.27 -4.85
CA TRP A 92 14.41 -5.84 -4.12
C TRP A 92 13.58 -6.77 -5.01
N PRO A 93 12.78 -7.67 -4.44
CA PRO A 93 11.93 -8.57 -5.21
C PRO A 93 10.92 -7.83 -6.11
N ALA A 94 10.60 -8.40 -7.27
CA ALA A 94 9.56 -7.85 -8.14
C ALA A 94 8.13 -8.06 -7.58
N GLU A 95 7.95 -9.06 -6.72
CA GLU A 95 6.65 -9.46 -6.16
C GLU A 95 6.57 -9.12 -4.66
N PRO A 96 5.35 -8.91 -4.12
CA PRO A 96 5.14 -8.73 -2.69
C PRO A 96 5.64 -9.94 -1.89
N VAL A 97 6.30 -9.67 -0.77
CA VAL A 97 6.83 -10.71 0.10
C VAL A 97 6.41 -10.46 1.55
N HIS A 98 5.92 -11.49 2.22
CA HIS A 98 5.56 -11.46 3.62
C HIS A 98 6.33 -12.53 4.38
N LEU A 99 7.31 -12.12 5.19
CA LEU A 99 8.16 -12.98 5.99
C LEU A 99 7.77 -12.88 7.48
N ARG A 100 7.91 -13.98 8.18
CA ARG A 100 7.88 -14.01 9.64
C ARG A 100 9.23 -14.50 10.15
N LEU A 101 10.00 -13.59 10.76
CA LEU A 101 11.30 -13.91 11.33
C LEU A 101 11.10 -14.68 12.64
N ARG A 102 11.37 -15.98 12.62
CA ARG A 102 11.21 -16.87 13.79
C ARG A 102 12.48 -16.97 14.62
N ASP A 103 13.63 -16.84 13.96
CA ASP A 103 14.93 -16.93 14.62
C ASP A 103 15.31 -15.61 15.30
N VAL A 104 15.79 -15.72 16.54
CA VAL A 104 16.21 -14.56 17.36
C VAL A 104 17.45 -13.87 16.77
N ILE A 105 18.34 -14.62 16.13
CA ILE A 105 19.54 -14.07 15.50
C ILE A 105 19.11 -13.19 14.33
N ALA A 106 18.24 -13.71 13.44
CA ALA A 106 17.69 -12.95 12.33
C ALA A 106 16.95 -11.68 12.79
N GLN A 107 16.19 -11.75 13.90
CA GLN A 107 15.53 -10.57 14.47
C GLN A 107 16.53 -9.50 14.93
N ARG A 108 17.62 -9.90 15.56
CA ARG A 108 18.69 -8.97 15.99
C ARG A 108 19.42 -8.36 14.81
N GLU A 109 19.74 -9.14 13.80
CA GLU A 109 20.38 -8.66 12.57
C GLU A 109 19.50 -7.59 11.88
N LEU A 110 18.18 -7.86 11.73
CA LEU A 110 17.25 -6.86 11.20
C LEU A 110 17.30 -5.56 12.00
N THR A 111 17.22 -5.66 13.34
CA THR A 111 17.26 -4.47 14.21
C THR A 111 18.56 -3.70 14.00
N THR A 112 19.70 -4.41 13.91
CA THR A 112 21.01 -3.78 13.66
C THR A 112 21.04 -3.02 12.33
N HIS A 113 20.47 -3.60 11.26
CA HIS A 113 20.37 -2.93 9.96
C HIS A 113 19.48 -1.69 10.01
N LEU A 114 18.32 -1.78 10.66
CA LEU A 114 17.39 -0.66 10.80
C LEU A 114 17.98 0.48 11.64
N ASP A 115 18.65 0.15 12.75
CA ASP A 115 19.31 1.14 13.61
C ASP A 115 20.49 1.83 12.89
N ALA A 116 21.26 1.08 12.11
CA ALA A 116 22.37 1.63 11.31
C ALA A 116 21.82 2.58 10.23
N LEU A 117 20.77 2.17 9.53
CA LEU A 117 20.08 2.98 8.52
C LEU A 117 19.52 4.28 9.14
N GLU A 118 18.80 4.17 10.24
CA GLU A 118 18.20 5.32 10.94
C GLU A 118 19.28 6.31 11.41
N ARG A 119 20.41 5.81 11.91
CA ARG A 119 21.55 6.62 12.34
C ARG A 119 22.12 7.46 11.20
N GLU A 120 22.35 6.84 10.02
CA GLU A 120 22.84 7.57 8.86
C GLU A 120 21.79 8.58 8.35
N MET A 121 20.52 8.23 8.35
CA MET A 121 19.44 9.16 7.93
C MET A 121 19.30 10.38 8.83
N LYS A 122 19.68 10.27 10.11
CA LYS A 122 19.66 11.37 11.10
C LYS A 122 20.99 12.09 11.24
N SER A 123 22.04 11.64 10.55
CA SER A 123 23.39 12.18 10.65
C SER A 123 23.53 13.46 9.82
N ASP A 124 24.33 14.40 10.30
CA ASP A 124 24.77 15.60 9.55
C ASP A 124 26.20 15.44 8.99
N GLN A 125 26.80 14.25 9.12
CA GLN A 125 28.16 14.01 8.65
C GLN A 125 28.21 13.94 7.13
N SER A 126 29.35 14.40 6.57
CA SER A 126 29.58 14.32 5.12
C SER A 126 29.45 12.88 4.61
N GLY A 127 28.61 12.67 3.58
CA GLY A 127 28.38 11.36 2.97
C GLY A 127 27.31 10.50 3.63
N HIS A 128 26.60 10.99 4.66
CA HIS A 128 25.56 10.26 5.38
C HIS A 128 24.43 9.75 4.46
N GLU A 129 24.00 10.53 3.46
CA GLU A 129 22.98 10.09 2.49
C GLU A 129 23.44 8.87 1.69
N ARG A 130 24.72 8.88 1.24
CA ARG A 130 25.30 7.75 0.53
C ARG A 130 25.48 6.54 1.46
N ALA A 131 25.90 6.77 2.71
CA ALA A 131 25.99 5.72 3.72
C ALA A 131 24.62 5.10 4.01
N ALA A 132 23.56 5.89 4.10
CA ALA A 132 22.19 5.40 4.24
C ALA A 132 21.76 4.50 3.07
N LEU A 133 22.12 4.86 1.81
CA LEU A 133 21.84 4.00 0.65
C LEU A 133 22.62 2.69 0.69
N TYR A 134 23.88 2.69 1.16
CA TYR A 134 24.64 1.44 1.34
C TYR A 134 24.05 0.56 2.46
N GLN A 135 23.56 1.16 3.56
CA GLN A 135 22.84 0.42 4.60
C GLN A 135 21.52 -0.17 4.06
N LEU A 136 20.84 0.56 3.19
CA LEU A 136 19.65 0.04 2.51
C LEU A 136 19.98 -1.16 1.61
N GLY A 137 21.09 -1.10 0.87
CA GLY A 137 21.58 -2.23 0.05
C GLY A 137 21.93 -3.47 0.91
N LEU A 138 22.58 -3.26 2.07
CA LEU A 138 22.83 -4.36 3.02
C LEU A 138 21.54 -4.94 3.57
N LEU A 139 20.53 -4.12 3.86
CA LEU A 139 19.22 -4.56 4.27
C LEU A 139 18.51 -5.37 3.16
N ALA A 140 18.67 -4.99 1.89
CA ALA A 140 18.14 -5.75 0.75
C ALA A 140 18.76 -7.15 0.67
N ILE A 141 20.07 -7.26 0.80
CA ILE A 141 20.81 -8.55 0.84
C ILE A 141 20.34 -9.39 2.05
N TYR A 142 20.18 -8.78 3.22
CA TYR A 142 19.62 -9.45 4.38
C TYR A 142 18.23 -10.01 4.07
N PHE A 143 17.36 -9.19 3.47
CA PHE A 143 15.99 -9.58 3.10
C PHE A 143 15.98 -10.78 2.14
N GLU A 144 16.80 -10.76 1.11
CA GLU A 144 16.97 -11.87 0.15
C GLU A 144 17.38 -13.18 0.83
N ARG A 145 18.34 -13.10 1.77
CA ARG A 145 18.77 -14.26 2.57
C ARG A 145 17.63 -14.83 3.41
N GLN A 146 16.84 -13.96 4.03
CA GLN A 146 15.68 -14.38 4.81
C GLN A 146 14.58 -15.01 3.93
N MET A 147 14.37 -14.53 2.71
CA MET A 147 13.45 -15.17 1.76
C MET A 147 13.87 -16.60 1.42
N THR A 148 15.16 -16.84 1.27
CA THR A 148 15.69 -18.18 0.95
C THR A 148 15.55 -19.13 2.13
N GLN A 149 15.71 -18.64 3.36
CA GLN A 149 15.64 -19.45 4.60
C GLN A 149 14.20 -19.69 5.06
N THR A 150 13.30 -18.73 4.79
CA THR A 150 11.91 -18.76 5.31
C THR A 150 10.94 -19.15 4.20
N SER A 151 11.03 -20.37 3.69
CA SER A 151 10.04 -20.91 2.76
C SER A 151 8.73 -21.18 3.49
N ASP A 152 7.87 -20.16 3.63
CA ASP A 152 6.50 -20.38 4.12
C ASP A 152 5.63 -20.86 2.94
N GLU A 153 5.62 -22.18 2.72
CA GLU A 153 4.86 -22.85 1.65
C GLU A 153 3.37 -22.47 1.68
N THR A 154 2.81 -22.24 2.87
CA THR A 154 1.38 -21.92 3.02
C THR A 154 1.05 -20.55 2.44
N THR A 155 1.88 -19.54 2.65
CA THR A 155 1.67 -18.18 2.12
C THR A 155 1.87 -18.16 0.62
N ARG A 156 2.91 -18.84 0.12
CA ARG A 156 3.14 -19.00 -1.32
C ARG A 156 1.98 -19.72 -2.00
N SER A 157 1.53 -20.84 -1.47
CA SER A 157 0.42 -21.63 -2.03
C SER A 157 -0.88 -20.82 -2.13
N ARG A 158 -1.15 -19.92 -1.17
CA ARG A 158 -2.33 -19.03 -1.23
C ARG A 158 -2.18 -17.96 -2.30
N ALA A 159 -1.02 -17.36 -2.43
CA ALA A 159 -0.74 -16.36 -3.46
C ALA A 159 -0.79 -16.96 -4.87
N ASP A 160 -0.35 -18.20 -5.03
CA ASP A 160 -0.32 -18.93 -6.31
C ASP A 160 -1.69 -19.50 -6.71
N SER A 161 -2.71 -19.39 -5.86
CA SER A 161 -4.05 -19.88 -6.19
C SER A 161 -4.66 -19.12 -7.39
N ALA A 162 -5.47 -19.78 -8.20
CA ALA A 162 -6.12 -19.16 -9.35
C ALA A 162 -7.00 -17.95 -8.97
N PRO A 163 -7.78 -17.97 -7.86
CA PRO A 163 -8.49 -16.79 -7.38
C PRO A 163 -7.55 -15.63 -7.02
N ALA A 164 -6.44 -15.90 -6.33
CA ALA A 164 -5.49 -14.85 -5.91
C ALA A 164 -4.82 -14.19 -7.13
N ARG A 165 -4.36 -14.99 -8.11
CA ARG A 165 -3.80 -14.46 -9.36
C ARG A 165 -4.80 -13.61 -10.14
N LEU A 166 -6.07 -14.03 -10.21
CA LEU A 166 -7.12 -13.25 -10.88
C LEU A 166 -7.34 -11.91 -10.17
N VAL A 167 -7.37 -11.90 -8.83
CA VAL A 167 -7.61 -10.66 -8.07
C VAL A 167 -6.38 -9.76 -8.10
N ALA A 168 -5.16 -10.31 -8.12
CA ALA A 168 -3.94 -9.55 -8.34
C ALA A 168 -3.99 -8.83 -9.71
N ALA A 169 -4.28 -9.54 -10.79
CA ALA A 169 -4.44 -8.96 -12.12
C ALA A 169 -5.57 -7.89 -12.15
N TYR A 170 -6.63 -8.08 -11.38
CA TYR A 170 -7.69 -7.08 -11.25
C TYR A 170 -7.19 -5.81 -10.54
N THR A 171 -6.44 -5.93 -9.44
CA THR A 171 -5.89 -4.78 -8.73
C THR A 171 -4.87 -4.02 -9.58
N ASP A 172 -4.08 -4.70 -10.39
CA ASP A 172 -3.14 -4.08 -11.34
C ASP A 172 -3.88 -3.29 -12.43
N LEU A 173 -4.99 -3.86 -12.94
CA LEU A 173 -5.85 -3.14 -13.89
C LEU A 173 -6.52 -1.92 -13.25
N ILE A 174 -6.98 -2.02 -12.00
CA ILE A 174 -7.51 -0.87 -11.27
C ILE A 174 -6.45 0.22 -11.19
N GLU A 175 -5.25 -0.10 -10.72
CA GLU A 175 -4.19 0.89 -10.53
C GLU A 175 -3.85 1.63 -11.81
N ARG A 176 -3.80 0.93 -12.92
CA ARG A 176 -3.53 1.52 -14.23
C ARG A 176 -4.69 2.37 -14.76
N ASP A 177 -5.94 1.92 -14.56
CA ASP A 177 -7.10 2.42 -15.30
C ASP A 177 -8.19 3.05 -14.40
N PHE A 178 -8.01 3.24 -13.09
CA PHE A 178 -9.07 3.69 -12.16
C PHE A 178 -9.69 5.05 -12.54
N HIS A 179 -8.97 5.86 -13.30
CA HIS A 179 -9.39 7.18 -13.77
C HIS A 179 -10.21 7.15 -15.08
N THR A 180 -10.46 5.96 -15.65
CA THR A 180 -11.09 5.82 -16.98
C THR A 180 -12.59 5.52 -16.95
N HIS A 181 -13.28 5.61 -15.82
CA HIS A 181 -14.69 5.21 -15.67
C HIS A 181 -14.99 3.73 -15.98
N THR A 182 -13.99 2.91 -16.07
CA THR A 182 -14.21 1.47 -16.27
C THR A 182 -14.89 0.88 -15.04
N GLY A 183 -16.11 0.40 -15.20
CA GLY A 183 -16.82 -0.31 -14.12
C GLY A 183 -16.33 -1.76 -13.97
N VAL A 184 -16.76 -2.43 -12.89
CA VAL A 184 -16.38 -3.84 -12.61
C VAL A 184 -16.63 -4.78 -13.80
N ALA A 185 -17.72 -4.57 -14.55
CA ALA A 185 -18.01 -5.38 -15.74
C ALA A 185 -16.95 -5.20 -16.83
N GLY A 186 -16.47 -3.98 -17.04
CA GLY A 186 -15.41 -3.70 -18.01
C GLY A 186 -14.07 -4.35 -17.61
N TYR A 187 -13.72 -4.30 -16.33
CA TYR A 187 -12.53 -4.99 -15.82
C TYR A 187 -12.65 -6.51 -15.93
N ALA A 188 -13.82 -7.08 -15.59
CA ALA A 188 -14.07 -8.52 -15.76
C ALA A 188 -13.92 -8.96 -17.22
N ALA A 189 -14.44 -8.17 -18.16
CA ALA A 189 -14.27 -8.43 -19.60
C ALA A 189 -12.79 -8.39 -20.04
N LYS A 190 -12.01 -7.41 -19.57
CA LYS A 190 -10.55 -7.34 -19.83
C LYS A 190 -9.80 -8.56 -19.29
N LEU A 191 -10.28 -9.16 -18.20
CA LEU A 191 -9.72 -10.36 -17.58
C LEU A 191 -10.26 -11.68 -18.16
N GLY A 192 -11.18 -11.63 -19.12
CA GLY A 192 -11.79 -12.80 -19.73
C GLY A 192 -12.71 -13.60 -18.79
N VAL A 193 -13.28 -12.94 -17.77
CA VAL A 193 -14.16 -13.59 -16.77
C VAL A 193 -15.50 -12.87 -16.64
N THR A 194 -16.47 -13.53 -15.99
CA THR A 194 -17.74 -12.88 -15.65
C THR A 194 -17.59 -11.98 -14.41
N PRO A 195 -18.38 -10.89 -14.29
CA PRO A 195 -18.39 -10.07 -13.08
C PRO A 195 -18.71 -10.86 -11.80
N THR A 196 -19.58 -11.87 -11.90
CA THR A 196 -19.94 -12.75 -10.78
C THR A 196 -18.74 -13.59 -10.32
N HIS A 197 -17.98 -14.14 -11.27
CA HIS A 197 -16.77 -14.90 -10.95
C HIS A 197 -15.72 -14.02 -10.28
N LEU A 198 -15.44 -12.84 -10.84
CA LEU A 198 -14.51 -11.86 -10.26
C LEU A 198 -14.96 -11.48 -8.84
N ALA A 199 -16.24 -11.17 -8.62
CA ALA A 199 -16.77 -10.81 -7.31
C ALA A 199 -16.62 -11.93 -6.28
N ARG A 200 -16.79 -13.20 -6.70
CA ARG A 200 -16.57 -14.37 -5.84
C ARG A 200 -15.10 -14.48 -5.44
N CYS A 201 -14.18 -14.39 -6.41
CA CYS A 201 -12.74 -14.46 -6.15
C CYS A 201 -12.27 -13.32 -5.19
N CYS A 202 -12.74 -12.08 -5.38
CA CYS A 202 -12.42 -10.98 -4.46
C CYS A 202 -12.87 -11.28 -3.03
N ARG A 203 -14.10 -11.79 -2.83
CA ARG A 203 -14.58 -12.14 -1.49
C ARG A 203 -13.76 -13.27 -0.86
N GLU A 204 -13.38 -14.26 -1.65
CA GLU A 204 -12.58 -15.40 -1.22
C GLU A 204 -11.17 -14.99 -0.77
N THR A 205 -10.50 -14.09 -1.51
CA THR A 205 -9.10 -13.72 -1.28
C THR A 205 -8.93 -12.61 -0.26
N CYS A 206 -9.80 -11.60 -0.27
CA CYS A 206 -9.65 -10.42 0.58
C CYS A 206 -10.91 -10.01 1.36
N GLY A 207 -12.01 -10.77 1.26
CA GLY A 207 -13.26 -10.44 1.95
C GLY A 207 -13.97 -9.19 1.43
N LYS A 208 -13.40 -8.47 0.44
CA LYS A 208 -14.00 -7.29 -0.18
C LYS A 208 -14.71 -7.65 -1.49
N THR A 209 -15.67 -6.82 -1.89
CA THR A 209 -16.27 -6.95 -3.23
C THR A 209 -15.34 -6.31 -4.27
N ALA A 210 -15.44 -6.74 -5.54
CA ALA A 210 -14.70 -6.10 -6.62
C ALA A 210 -14.98 -4.58 -6.70
N LEU A 211 -16.23 -4.17 -6.53
CA LEU A 211 -16.60 -2.75 -6.48
C LEU A 211 -15.97 -2.02 -5.30
N ALA A 212 -15.86 -2.65 -4.13
CA ALA A 212 -15.23 -2.04 -2.96
C ALA A 212 -13.74 -1.78 -3.21
N LEU A 213 -13.01 -2.72 -3.83
CA LEU A 213 -11.60 -2.52 -4.20
C LEU A 213 -11.42 -1.33 -5.15
N LEU A 214 -12.26 -1.24 -6.18
CA LEU A 214 -12.26 -0.10 -7.12
C LEU A 214 -12.58 1.21 -6.41
N ASN A 215 -13.64 1.24 -5.62
CA ASN A 215 -14.05 2.44 -4.89
C ASN A 215 -12.98 2.89 -3.89
N ASP A 216 -12.35 1.97 -3.17
CA ASP A 216 -11.26 2.30 -2.24
C ASP A 216 -10.16 3.09 -2.96
N ARG A 217 -9.72 2.62 -4.13
CA ARG A 217 -8.66 3.28 -4.91
C ARG A 217 -9.06 4.65 -5.41
N VAL A 218 -10.23 4.75 -6.04
CA VAL A 218 -10.76 6.02 -6.57
C VAL A 218 -10.96 7.04 -5.44
N LEU A 219 -11.55 6.62 -4.33
CA LEU A 219 -11.81 7.51 -3.20
C LEU A 219 -10.55 7.89 -2.44
N TYR A 220 -9.55 7.02 -2.38
CA TYR A 220 -8.25 7.36 -1.81
C TYR A 220 -7.62 8.52 -2.61
N GLU A 221 -7.57 8.40 -3.94
CA GLU A 221 -7.05 9.46 -4.81
C GLU A 221 -7.85 10.75 -4.67
N ALA A 222 -9.20 10.64 -4.67
CA ALA A 222 -10.07 11.79 -4.47
C ALA A 222 -9.76 12.55 -3.16
N ARG A 223 -9.49 11.82 -2.08
CA ARG A 223 -9.15 12.41 -0.79
C ARG A 223 -7.79 13.10 -0.81
N LEU A 224 -6.78 12.51 -1.47
CA LEU A 224 -5.47 13.14 -1.66
C LEU A 224 -5.61 14.43 -2.48
N MET A 225 -6.22 14.38 -3.65
CA MET A 225 -6.40 15.56 -4.50
C MET A 225 -7.16 16.69 -3.79
N LEU A 226 -8.21 16.35 -3.03
CA LEU A 226 -8.96 17.33 -2.26
C LEU A 226 -8.16 17.99 -1.13
N ARG A 227 -7.17 17.30 -0.57
CA ARG A 227 -6.37 17.76 0.58
C ARG A 227 -5.06 18.43 0.17
N ASP A 228 -4.43 17.90 -0.86
CA ASP A 228 -3.07 18.27 -1.24
C ASP A 228 -3.04 19.26 -2.41
N THR A 229 -4.20 19.51 -3.06
CA THR A 229 -4.31 20.48 -4.16
C THR A 229 -5.42 21.50 -3.91
N ASN A 230 -5.32 22.65 -4.59
CA ASN A 230 -6.38 23.65 -4.65
C ASN A 230 -7.27 23.49 -5.90
N ASP A 231 -7.16 22.38 -6.61
CA ASP A 231 -7.92 22.14 -7.83
C ASP A 231 -9.44 22.21 -7.58
N PRO A 232 -10.21 22.83 -8.47
CA PRO A 232 -11.67 22.83 -8.36
C PRO A 232 -12.23 21.41 -8.28
N VAL A 233 -13.26 21.20 -7.44
CA VAL A 233 -13.91 19.88 -7.29
C VAL A 233 -14.36 19.31 -8.63
N GLN A 234 -14.77 20.19 -9.57
CA GLN A 234 -15.16 19.81 -10.93
C GLN A 234 -13.97 19.19 -11.70
N LYS A 235 -12.77 19.78 -11.58
CA LYS A 235 -11.55 19.27 -12.20
C LYS A 235 -11.17 17.91 -11.63
N ILE A 236 -11.19 17.77 -10.29
CA ILE A 236 -10.92 16.50 -9.61
C ILE A 236 -11.90 15.41 -10.07
N ALA A 237 -13.19 15.73 -10.17
CA ALA A 237 -14.18 14.79 -10.66
C ALA A 237 -13.87 14.30 -12.09
N ALA A 238 -13.47 15.23 -13.00
CA ALA A 238 -13.10 14.89 -14.35
C ALA A 238 -11.83 14.03 -14.44
N GLU A 239 -10.78 14.36 -13.67
CA GLU A 239 -9.52 13.61 -13.64
C GLU A 239 -9.70 12.19 -13.07
N LEU A 240 -10.64 12.02 -12.14
CA LEU A 240 -11.01 10.70 -11.60
C LEU A 240 -12.02 9.97 -12.49
N GLY A 241 -12.29 10.53 -13.65
CA GLY A 241 -13.12 9.93 -14.66
C GLY A 241 -14.62 10.00 -14.38
N PHE A 242 -15.17 10.81 -13.47
CA PHE A 242 -16.61 10.96 -13.25
C PHE A 242 -17.30 11.78 -14.34
N GLY A 243 -18.39 11.25 -14.89
CA GLY A 243 -19.16 11.91 -15.96
C GLY A 243 -19.85 13.22 -15.54
N SER A 244 -19.99 13.48 -14.22
CA SER A 244 -20.44 14.79 -13.72
C SER A 244 -19.94 15.06 -12.30
N PRO A 245 -19.67 16.35 -11.97
CA PRO A 245 -19.28 16.75 -10.62
C PRO A 245 -20.36 16.45 -9.56
N ALA A 246 -21.63 16.50 -9.94
CA ALA A 246 -22.74 16.18 -9.05
C ALA A 246 -22.78 14.69 -8.69
N TYR A 247 -22.47 13.82 -9.65
CA TYR A 247 -22.38 12.38 -9.39
C TYR A 247 -21.18 12.07 -8.48
N PHE A 248 -20.02 12.67 -8.78
CA PHE A 248 -18.82 12.56 -7.90
C PHE A 248 -19.16 13.00 -6.47
N ALA A 249 -19.75 14.18 -6.28
CA ALA A 249 -20.06 14.72 -4.96
C ALA A 249 -20.99 13.79 -4.15
N ARG A 250 -22.00 13.21 -4.80
CA ARG A 250 -22.91 12.23 -4.15
C ARG A 250 -22.18 10.95 -3.79
N ALA A 251 -21.41 10.36 -4.73
CA ALA A 251 -20.65 9.15 -4.48
C ALA A 251 -19.62 9.34 -3.36
N PHE A 252 -18.90 10.45 -3.37
CA PHE A 252 -17.95 10.80 -2.32
C PHE A 252 -18.64 10.97 -0.96
N GLN A 253 -19.76 11.71 -0.90
CA GLN A 253 -20.50 11.92 0.34
C GLN A 253 -21.09 10.61 0.89
N THR A 254 -21.63 9.75 0.05
CA THR A 254 -22.16 8.44 0.46
C THR A 254 -21.09 7.59 1.13
N GLN A 255 -19.86 7.62 0.62
CA GLN A 255 -18.78 6.79 1.10
C GLN A 255 -17.97 7.41 2.27
N THR A 256 -17.95 8.75 2.38
CA THR A 256 -17.13 9.45 3.37
C THR A 256 -17.93 10.16 4.46
N GLY A 257 -19.25 10.28 4.28
CA GLY A 257 -20.13 11.06 5.15
C GLY A 257 -19.99 12.58 4.99
N LEU A 258 -19.08 13.06 4.13
CA LEU A 258 -18.79 14.48 3.94
C LEU A 258 -18.83 14.85 2.47
N THR A 259 -19.32 16.06 2.16
CA THR A 259 -19.16 16.60 0.80
C THR A 259 -17.68 16.87 0.49
N PRO A 260 -17.26 16.82 -0.79
CA PRO A 260 -15.88 17.13 -1.18
C PRO A 260 -15.37 18.47 -0.62
N SER A 261 -16.19 19.52 -0.69
CA SER A 261 -15.84 20.85 -0.19
C SER A 261 -15.69 20.89 1.34
N LYS A 262 -16.53 20.16 2.09
CA LYS A 262 -16.36 20.04 3.56
C LYS A 262 -15.12 19.23 3.91
N PHE A 263 -14.83 18.18 3.13
CA PHE A 263 -13.64 17.37 3.34
C PHE A 263 -12.36 18.19 3.13
N ARG A 264 -12.28 19.00 2.06
CA ARG A 264 -11.17 19.90 1.78
C ARG A 264 -10.87 20.86 2.94
N LYS A 265 -11.90 21.45 3.56
CA LYS A 265 -11.74 22.41 4.68
C LYS A 265 -11.08 21.83 5.93
N LYS A 266 -10.93 20.50 6.03
CA LYS A 266 -10.20 19.87 7.13
C LYS A 266 -8.68 20.09 7.09
N GLY A 267 -8.17 20.76 6.05
CA GLY A 267 -6.74 21.10 5.88
C GLY A 267 -5.92 19.98 5.24
N PRO A 268 -4.65 20.25 4.91
CA PRO A 268 -3.76 19.30 4.25
C PRO A 268 -3.56 18.04 5.08
N LEU A 269 -3.29 16.92 4.39
CA LEU A 269 -2.91 15.68 5.05
C LEU A 269 -1.48 15.87 5.56
N THR A 270 -1.29 15.85 6.88
CA THR A 270 0.07 15.70 7.43
C THR A 270 0.65 14.43 6.84
N ALA A 271 1.83 14.50 6.23
CA ALA A 271 2.51 13.35 5.66
C ALA A 271 2.65 12.26 6.76
N VAL A 272 2.15 11.06 6.46
CA VAL A 272 2.33 9.86 7.29
C VAL A 272 3.36 8.99 6.62
#